data_53785e46284bbcd93e2e101c3800b4c1
#
_entry.id   53785e46284bbcd93e2e101c3800b4c1
#
_cell.length_a   1.000
_cell.length_b   1.000
_cell.length_c   1.000
_cell.angle_alpha   90.00
_cell.angle_beta   90.00
_cell.angle_gamma   90.00
#
_symmetry.space_group_name_H-M   'P 1'
#
loop_
_entity.id
_entity.type
_entity.pdbx_description
1 polymer ?
#
loop_
_entity_poly.entity_id
_entity_poly.type
_entity_poly.pdbx_seq_one_letter_code
_entity_poly.pdbx_strand_id
1 'polypeptide(L)'
;MATVMIFHEVDDVEHWLASPQREELFGPLGITVRTFIDPAKTNRVGLLVEVPDMDTLQQAMESAETADAMKFDGVRPETILILVEP
;
A
#
# COMPACT_ATOMS: atom_id res chain seq x y z
N MET A 1 -5.29 -15.61 -8.09
CA MET A 1 -4.57 -14.46 -7.51
C MET A 1 -4.83 -13.23 -8.34
N ALA A 2 -5.00 -12.10 -7.69
CA ALA A 2 -5.21 -10.83 -8.38
C ALA A 2 -3.97 -9.93 -8.20
N THR A 3 -3.64 -9.19 -9.23
CA THR A 3 -2.55 -8.21 -9.22
C THR A 3 -3.13 -6.81 -9.25
N VAL A 4 -2.70 -5.97 -8.34
CA VAL A 4 -3.25 -4.63 -8.12
C VAL A 4 -2.11 -3.64 -8.04
N MET A 5 -2.27 -2.50 -8.70
CA MET A 5 -1.35 -1.36 -8.56
C MET A 5 -2.02 -0.29 -7.71
N ILE A 6 -1.31 0.21 -6.72
CA ILE A 6 -1.80 1.27 -5.84
C ILE A 6 -0.82 2.43 -5.88
N PHE A 7 -1.31 3.60 -6.25
CA PHE A 7 -0.52 4.84 -6.28
C PHE A 7 -1.04 5.79 -5.20
N HIS A 8 -0.14 6.47 -4.52
CA HIS A 8 -0.51 7.50 -3.56
C HIS A 8 0.66 8.43 -3.28
N GLU A 9 0.43 9.45 -2.47
CA GLU A 9 1.47 10.33 -1.97
C GLU A 9 1.68 10.09 -0.49
N VAL A 10 2.91 10.33 -0.04
CA VAL A 10 3.28 10.21 1.37
C VAL A 10 4.00 11.48 1.82
N ASP A 11 4.00 11.74 3.12
CA ASP A 11 4.66 12.93 3.67
C ASP A 11 6.18 12.80 3.65
N ASP A 12 6.70 11.59 3.88
CA ASP A 12 8.14 11.30 3.91
C ASP A 12 8.39 9.93 3.29
N VAL A 13 9.00 9.92 2.12
CA VAL A 13 9.25 8.69 1.35
C VAL A 13 10.21 7.75 2.10
N GLU A 14 11.27 8.29 2.73
CA GLU A 14 12.24 7.46 3.45
C GLU A 14 11.59 6.78 4.66
N HIS A 15 10.77 7.51 5.40
CA HIS A 15 10.01 6.94 6.52
C HIS A 15 9.06 5.85 6.04
N TRP A 16 8.35 6.09 4.94
CA TRP A 16 7.44 5.12 4.35
C TRP A 16 8.16 3.85 3.89
N LEU A 17 9.32 3.99 3.23
CA LEU A 17 10.11 2.83 2.78
C LEU A 17 10.63 2.00 3.95
N ALA A 18 11.05 2.65 5.03
CA ALA A 18 11.61 1.98 6.20
C ALA A 18 10.55 1.32 7.08
N SER A 19 9.28 1.66 6.90
CA SER A 19 8.21 1.15 7.75
C SER A 19 7.98 -0.34 7.55
N PRO A 20 7.88 -1.14 8.64
CA PRO A 20 7.54 -2.56 8.55
C PRO A 20 6.03 -2.81 8.47
N GLN A 21 5.20 -1.77 8.52
CA GLN A 21 3.75 -1.90 8.66
C GLN A 21 3.11 -2.71 7.53
N ARG A 22 3.58 -2.52 6.28
CA ARG A 22 3.00 -3.24 5.14
C ARG A 22 3.21 -4.75 5.25
N GLU A 23 4.42 -5.19 5.59
CA GLU A 23 4.71 -6.62 5.74
C GLU A 23 3.98 -7.22 6.94
N GLU A 24 3.97 -6.51 8.06
CA GLU A 24 3.30 -6.98 9.27
C GLU A 24 1.79 -7.12 9.07
N LEU A 25 1.19 -6.21 8.30
CA LEU A 25 -0.23 -6.18 8.06
C LEU A 25 -0.67 -7.16 6.97
N PHE A 26 0.06 -7.18 5.85
CA PHE A 26 -0.34 -7.93 4.67
C PHE A 26 0.24 -9.33 4.60
N GLY A 27 1.42 -9.57 5.18
CA GLY A 27 2.06 -10.89 5.15
C GLY A 27 1.17 -12.01 5.65
N PRO A 28 0.55 -11.88 6.85
CA PRO A 28 -0.34 -12.92 7.38
C PRO A 28 -1.57 -13.20 6.52
N LEU A 29 -1.96 -12.25 5.64
CA LEU A 29 -3.10 -12.39 4.74
C LEU A 29 -2.73 -13.05 3.41
N GLY A 30 -1.45 -13.42 3.23
CA GLY A 30 -0.97 -13.97 1.98
C GLY A 30 -0.82 -12.92 0.86
N ILE A 31 -0.73 -11.66 1.23
CA ILE A 31 -0.57 -10.55 0.30
C ILE A 31 0.91 -10.21 0.18
N THR A 32 1.44 -10.21 -1.05
CA THR A 32 2.80 -9.76 -1.31
C THR A 32 2.80 -8.34 -1.85
N VAL A 33 3.78 -7.54 -1.42
CA VAL A 33 3.86 -6.13 -1.76
C VAL A 33 5.24 -5.80 -2.28
N ARG A 34 5.29 -5.13 -3.43
CA ARG A 34 6.52 -4.53 -3.98
C ARG A 34 6.34 -3.02 -3.97
N THR A 35 7.37 -2.31 -3.54
CA THR A 35 7.31 -0.86 -3.39
C THR A 35 8.10 -0.17 -4.50
N PHE A 36 7.57 0.98 -4.93
CA PHE A 36 8.17 1.79 -6.00
C PHE A 36 8.19 3.24 -5.56
N ILE A 37 9.25 3.95 -5.93
CA ILE A 37 9.38 5.37 -5.64
C ILE A 37 9.54 6.15 -6.95
N ASP A 38 9.22 7.42 -6.92
CA ASP A 38 9.41 8.31 -8.07
C ASP A 38 10.91 8.67 -8.16
N PRO A 39 11.58 8.37 -9.27
CA PRO A 39 13.00 8.74 -9.43
C PRO A 39 13.23 10.25 -9.45
N ALA A 40 12.20 11.05 -9.70
CA ALA A 40 12.25 12.51 -9.59
C ALA A 40 12.21 13.01 -8.14
N LYS A 41 12.16 12.09 -7.16
CA LYS A 41 12.16 12.38 -5.72
C LYS A 41 10.98 13.26 -5.28
N THR A 42 9.83 13.02 -5.87
CA THR A 42 8.57 13.61 -5.39
C THR A 42 8.01 12.78 -4.23
N ASN A 43 6.87 13.18 -3.71
CA ASN A 43 6.16 12.43 -2.68
C ASN A 43 5.32 11.27 -3.22
N ARG A 44 5.38 11.02 -4.52
CA ARG A 44 4.60 9.95 -5.17
C ARG A 44 5.29 8.62 -4.98
N VAL A 45 4.50 7.62 -4.61
CA VAL A 45 4.97 6.25 -4.44
C VAL A 45 3.95 5.28 -5.03
N GLY A 46 4.36 4.04 -5.21
CA GLY A 46 3.48 3.01 -5.74
C GLY A 46 3.71 1.68 -5.09
N LEU A 47 2.69 0.84 -5.14
CA LEU A 47 2.74 -0.54 -4.70
C LEU A 47 2.26 -1.45 -5.82
N LEU A 48 2.97 -2.55 -6.03
CA LEU A 48 2.47 -3.67 -6.80
C LEU A 48 2.10 -4.76 -5.81
N VAL A 49 0.83 -5.10 -5.75
CA VAL A 49 0.27 -5.96 -4.72
C VAL A 49 -0.32 -7.21 -5.38
N GLU A 50 0.10 -8.38 -4.91
CA GLU A 50 -0.51 -9.64 -5.32
C GLU A 50 -1.34 -10.18 -4.16
N VAL A 51 -2.63 -10.41 -4.40
CA VAL A 51 -3.58 -10.81 -3.38
C VAL A 51 -4.23 -12.14 -3.75
N PRO A 52 -4.61 -12.98 -2.76
CA PRO A 52 -5.32 -14.22 -3.03
C PRO A 52 -6.65 -13.99 -3.75
N ASP A 53 -7.37 -12.96 -3.35
CA ASP A 53 -8.62 -12.52 -3.96
C ASP A 53 -8.89 -11.05 -3.60
N MET A 54 -9.81 -10.43 -4.34
CA MET A 54 -10.13 -9.01 -4.13
C MET A 54 -10.86 -8.75 -2.82
N ASP A 55 -11.64 -9.73 -2.33
CA ASP A 55 -12.34 -9.57 -1.06
C ASP A 55 -11.35 -9.44 0.11
N THR A 56 -10.27 -10.22 0.08
CA THR A 56 -9.19 -10.11 1.08
C THR A 56 -8.58 -8.72 1.08
N LEU A 57 -8.29 -8.17 -0.10
CA LEU A 57 -7.74 -6.82 -0.20
C LEU A 57 -8.73 -5.78 0.31
N GLN A 58 -10.00 -5.88 -0.07
CA GLN A 58 -11.02 -4.94 0.35
C GLN A 58 -11.18 -4.95 1.87
N GLN A 59 -11.25 -6.13 2.49
CA GLN A 59 -11.33 -6.25 3.94
C GLN A 59 -10.11 -5.64 4.62
N ALA A 60 -8.91 -5.89 4.08
CA ALA A 60 -7.68 -5.31 4.62
C ALA A 60 -7.71 -3.78 4.54
N MET A 61 -8.14 -3.22 3.43
CA MET A 61 -8.19 -1.76 3.24
C MET A 61 -9.24 -1.09 4.13
N GLU A 62 -10.27 -1.82 4.54
CA GLU A 62 -11.31 -1.30 5.43
C GLU A 62 -11.00 -1.49 6.92
N SER A 63 -9.95 -2.23 7.25
CA SER A 63 -9.62 -2.54 8.65
C SER A 63 -9.06 -1.32 9.38
N ALA A 64 -9.29 -1.28 10.69
CA ALA A 64 -8.74 -0.24 11.55
C ALA A 64 -7.21 -0.30 11.61
N GLU A 65 -6.64 -1.50 11.57
CA GLU A 65 -5.20 -1.71 11.55
C GLU A 65 -4.56 -1.07 10.31
N THR A 66 -5.20 -1.21 9.15
CA THR A 66 -4.72 -0.58 7.91
C THR A 66 -4.79 0.93 8.02
N ALA A 67 -5.89 1.47 8.54
CA ALA A 67 -6.03 2.91 8.73
C ALA A 67 -4.93 3.46 9.65
N ASP A 68 -4.64 2.77 10.75
CA ASP A 68 -3.59 3.16 11.68
C ASP A 68 -2.20 3.07 11.03
N ALA A 69 -1.95 2.02 10.25
CA ALA A 69 -0.69 1.84 9.53
C ALA A 69 -0.47 2.94 8.50
N MET A 70 -1.50 3.30 7.75
CA MET A 70 -1.43 4.38 6.76
C MET A 70 -1.12 5.71 7.43
N LYS A 71 -1.74 5.97 8.57
CA LYS A 71 -1.50 7.18 9.34
C LYS A 71 -0.07 7.24 9.86
N PHE A 72 0.44 6.12 10.38
CA PHE A 72 1.83 6.02 10.84
C PHE A 72 2.81 6.27 9.69
N ASP A 73 2.53 5.72 8.52
CA ASP A 73 3.38 5.82 7.33
C ASP A 73 3.29 7.17 6.61
N GLY A 74 2.37 8.04 7.03
CA GLY A 74 2.18 9.35 6.41
C GLY A 74 1.50 9.29 5.05
N VAL A 75 0.70 8.25 4.81
CA VAL A 75 -0.06 8.12 3.55
C VAL A 75 -1.16 9.17 3.49
N ARG A 76 -1.26 9.86 2.35
CA ARG A 76 -2.33 10.83 2.09
C ARG A 76 -3.51 10.13 1.45
N PRO A 77 -4.58 9.82 2.22
CA PRO A 77 -5.66 8.94 1.72
C PRO A 77 -6.39 9.49 0.51
N GLU A 78 -6.49 10.81 0.39
CA GLU A 78 -7.15 11.47 -0.75
C GLU A 78 -6.40 11.30 -2.07
N THR A 79 -5.15 10.83 -2.03
CA THR A 79 -4.33 10.62 -3.22
C THR A 79 -4.33 9.18 -3.71
N ILE A 80 -4.97 8.26 -3.00
CA ILE A 80 -4.94 6.84 -3.33
C ILE A 80 -5.67 6.58 -4.65
N LEU A 81 -4.96 5.92 -5.57
CA LEU A 81 -5.50 5.44 -6.83
C LEU A 81 -5.22 3.94 -6.94
N ILE A 82 -6.26 3.16 -7.12
CA ILE A 82 -6.16 1.70 -7.20
C ILE A 82 -6.53 1.26 -8.61
N LEU A 83 -5.62 0.52 -9.26
CA LEU A 83 -5.84 -0.07 -10.57
C LEU A 83 -5.72 -1.59 -10.45
N VAL A 84 -6.68 -2.30 -11.03
CA VAL A 84 -6.77 -3.76 -10.95
C VAL A 84 -6.47 -4.35 -12.31
N GLU A 85 -5.65 -5.39 -12.35
CA GLU A 85 -5.39 -6.12 -13.59
C GLU A 85 -6.66 -6.83 -14.05
N PRO A 86 -7.12 -6.59 -15.30
CA PRO A 86 -8.37 -7.19 -15.81
C PRO A 86 -8.30 -8.69 -16.05
#